data_f844fa9558b167ff07d5519937bef13b
#
_entry.id   f844fa9558b167ff07d5519937bef13b
#
_cell.length_a   1.000
_cell.length_b   1.000
_cell.length_c   1.000
_cell.angle_alpha   90.00
_cell.angle_beta   90.00
_cell.angle_gamma   90.00
#
_symmetry.space_group_name_H-M   'P 1'
#
loop_
_entity.id
_entity.type
_entity.pdbx_description
1 polymer ?
#
loop_
_entity_poly.entity_id
_entity_poly.type
_entity_poly.pdbx_seq_one_letter_code
_entity_poly.pdbx_strand_id
1 'polypeptide(L)'
;MKKFIFLFLFTISAAAQIKGVVKDGITKLPIAYVALVYEKTLIGTNTNEKGEFELPKNNARAVISSLGYQSDTLQLSDNNEIFLSPKIHEIAEVIVQKRKNTSQIIAGEYRDSEIGFSNGGASQIWAKFIKNSEEIKKHPFLNKIQFTTKSRVKNAKLKLRFFSVNNLGHVGSDLIFDEIIVTVKKGTHRNSVNLENYNITIPNEGIFIGFENLIIEENKYEYNYSIEGNDKKLKGIKYEPTIKGYESDEYNVWTIKNNKSTLFNAKHKKDSKPIELGIKLTLTN
;
A
#
# COMPACT_ATOMS: atom_id res chain seq x y z
N MET A 1 -23.77 41.53 -47.22
CA MET A 1 -23.87 40.89 -45.91
C MET A 1 -22.63 40.01 -45.69
N LYS A 2 -21.68 40.48 -44.89
CA LYS A 2 -20.45 39.71 -44.53
C LYS A 2 -20.81 38.76 -43.39
N LYS A 3 -20.71 37.45 -43.59
CA LYS A 3 -20.89 36.43 -42.57
C LYS A 3 -19.58 36.34 -41.77
N PHE A 4 -19.58 36.78 -40.54
CA PHE A 4 -18.48 36.58 -39.58
C PHE A 4 -18.61 35.14 -39.04
N ILE A 5 -17.67 34.26 -39.44
CA ILE A 5 -17.55 32.92 -38.83
C ILE A 5 -16.73 33.10 -37.58
N PHE A 6 -17.40 32.99 -36.42
CA PHE A 6 -16.79 32.99 -35.10
C PHE A 6 -16.22 31.57 -34.84
N LEU A 7 -14.94 31.40 -35.07
CA LEU A 7 -14.22 30.15 -34.81
C LEU A 7 -13.99 30.03 -33.29
N PHE A 8 -14.82 29.25 -32.61
CA PHE A 8 -14.71 28.97 -31.18
C PHE A 8 -13.57 27.98 -30.95
N LEU A 9 -12.37 28.48 -30.64
CA LEU A 9 -11.22 27.66 -30.24
C LEU A 9 -11.48 27.07 -28.85
N PHE A 10 -11.94 25.82 -28.81
CA PHE A 10 -11.97 25.01 -27.61
C PHE A 10 -10.51 24.70 -27.20
N THR A 11 -9.97 25.46 -26.24
CA THR A 11 -8.70 25.09 -25.61
C THR A 11 -8.96 23.91 -24.68
N ILE A 12 -8.68 22.71 -25.15
CA ILE A 12 -8.59 21.52 -24.30
C ILE A 12 -7.31 21.70 -23.49
N SER A 13 -7.42 22.05 -22.20
CA SER A 13 -6.31 21.95 -21.25
C SER A 13 -5.94 20.48 -21.10
N ALA A 14 -5.07 19.97 -21.96
CA ALA A 14 -4.42 18.69 -21.74
C ALA A 14 -3.53 18.86 -20.49
N ALA A 15 -3.93 18.27 -19.38
CA ALA A 15 -3.04 18.17 -18.23
C ALA A 15 -1.81 17.40 -18.71
N ALA A 16 -0.66 18.06 -18.72
CA ALA A 16 0.59 17.43 -19.14
C ALA A 16 0.91 16.30 -18.16
N GLN A 17 0.98 15.07 -18.68
CA GLN A 17 1.35 13.87 -17.94
C GLN A 17 2.75 13.43 -18.33
N ILE A 18 3.52 13.01 -17.36
CA ILE A 18 4.78 12.31 -17.55
C ILE A 18 4.48 10.83 -17.65
N LYS A 19 5.04 10.17 -18.63
CA LYS A 19 4.91 8.72 -18.85
C LYS A 19 6.28 8.06 -18.83
N GLY A 20 6.30 6.76 -18.60
CA GLY A 20 7.52 5.99 -18.66
C GLY A 20 7.33 4.54 -18.30
N VAL A 21 8.43 3.82 -18.25
CA VAL A 21 8.53 2.43 -17.86
C VAL A 21 9.66 2.25 -16.87
N VAL A 22 9.43 1.42 -15.85
CA VAL A 22 10.46 1.02 -14.87
C VAL A 22 10.86 -0.41 -15.15
N LYS A 23 12.18 -0.67 -15.23
CA LYS A 23 12.77 -1.95 -15.55
C LYS A 23 13.84 -2.36 -14.54
N ASP A 24 14.05 -3.64 -14.42
CA ASP A 24 15.16 -4.21 -13.67
C ASP A 24 16.50 -3.87 -14.36
N GLY A 25 17.44 -3.34 -13.60
CA GLY A 25 18.73 -2.89 -14.10
C GLY A 25 19.62 -4.01 -14.67
N ILE A 26 19.39 -5.26 -14.25
CA ILE A 26 20.15 -6.44 -14.70
C ILE A 26 19.41 -7.14 -15.85
N THR A 27 18.18 -7.58 -15.60
CA THR A 27 17.42 -8.41 -16.55
C THR A 27 16.74 -7.61 -17.65
N LYS A 28 16.61 -6.29 -17.47
CA LYS A 28 15.88 -5.37 -18.36
C LYS A 28 14.37 -5.66 -18.47
N LEU A 29 13.85 -6.57 -17.66
CA LEU A 29 12.42 -6.86 -17.61
C LEU A 29 11.66 -5.74 -16.87
N PRO A 30 10.41 -5.46 -17.25
CA PRO A 30 9.60 -4.47 -16.56
C PRO A 30 9.32 -4.88 -15.10
N ILE A 31 9.27 -3.89 -14.20
CA ILE A 31 8.95 -4.10 -12.80
C ILE A 31 7.54 -3.56 -12.55
N ALA A 32 6.63 -4.44 -12.15
CA ALA A 32 5.27 -4.10 -11.79
C ALA A 32 5.20 -3.40 -10.41
N TYR A 33 4.18 -2.57 -10.23
CA TYR A 33 3.79 -1.96 -8.95
C TYR A 33 4.88 -1.17 -8.22
N VAL A 34 5.86 -0.65 -8.96
CA VAL A 34 6.87 0.30 -8.45
C VAL A 34 6.16 1.58 -8.00
N ALA A 35 6.46 2.07 -6.83
CA ALA A 35 5.95 3.36 -6.36
C ALA A 35 6.82 4.50 -6.89
N LEU A 36 6.19 5.52 -7.48
CA LEU A 36 6.80 6.78 -7.90
C LEU A 36 6.07 7.92 -7.17
N VAL A 37 6.75 8.66 -6.32
CA VAL A 37 6.14 9.71 -5.49
C VAL A 37 7.00 10.95 -5.52
N TYR A 38 6.43 12.11 -5.84
CA TYR A 38 7.17 13.37 -5.80
C TYR A 38 7.59 13.74 -4.39
N GLU A 39 8.84 14.13 -4.22
CA GLU A 39 9.41 14.55 -2.93
C GLU A 39 8.54 15.63 -2.27
N LYS A 40 8.41 15.53 -0.95
CA LYS A 40 7.63 16.47 -0.11
C LYS A 40 6.15 16.59 -0.46
N THR A 41 5.63 15.68 -1.28
CA THR A 41 4.20 15.62 -1.64
C THR A 41 3.64 14.23 -1.36
N LEU A 42 2.34 14.05 -1.57
CA LEU A 42 1.68 12.75 -1.59
C LEU A 42 1.22 12.38 -3.02
N ILE A 43 1.62 13.19 -4.01
CA ILE A 43 1.29 12.94 -5.42
C ILE A 43 2.20 11.84 -5.93
N GLY A 44 1.63 10.75 -6.35
CA GLY A 44 2.37 9.60 -6.82
C GLY A 44 1.50 8.66 -7.64
N THR A 45 2.13 7.63 -8.15
CA THR A 45 1.51 6.54 -8.91
C THR A 45 2.27 5.23 -8.65
N ASN A 46 1.72 4.12 -9.11
CA ASN A 46 2.44 2.86 -9.21
C ASN A 46 2.52 2.45 -10.68
N THR A 47 3.57 1.72 -11.05
CA THR A 47 3.61 1.07 -12.36
C THR A 47 2.51 0.00 -12.44
N ASN A 48 1.98 -0.22 -13.63
CA ASN A 48 1.08 -1.34 -13.93
C ASN A 48 1.88 -2.67 -14.05
N GLU A 49 1.21 -3.75 -14.42
CA GLU A 49 1.84 -5.07 -14.61
C GLU A 49 2.93 -5.10 -15.68
N LYS A 50 2.94 -4.12 -16.60
CA LYS A 50 3.95 -3.97 -17.65
C LYS A 50 5.08 -3.02 -17.27
N GLY A 51 5.13 -2.56 -16.01
CA GLY A 51 6.11 -1.58 -15.55
C GLY A 51 5.86 -0.15 -16.03
N GLU A 52 4.73 0.12 -16.70
CA GLU A 52 4.38 1.44 -17.24
C GLU A 52 3.73 2.31 -16.18
N PHE A 53 3.99 3.61 -16.21
CA PHE A 53 3.38 4.59 -15.29
C PHE A 53 2.95 5.87 -16.01
N GLU A 54 1.97 6.54 -15.41
CA GLU A 54 1.57 7.90 -15.74
C GLU A 54 1.49 8.73 -14.45
N LEU A 55 2.06 9.93 -14.47
CA LEU A 55 2.14 10.83 -13.32
C LEU A 55 1.91 12.28 -13.77
N PRO A 56 1.14 13.10 -13.05
CA PRO A 56 0.97 14.51 -13.37
C PRO A 56 2.34 15.21 -13.45
N LYS A 57 2.55 16.06 -14.46
CA LYS A 57 3.82 16.80 -14.62
C LYS A 57 4.07 17.69 -13.40
N ASN A 58 5.27 17.59 -12.85
CA ASN A 58 5.72 18.37 -11.70
C ASN A 58 7.22 18.62 -11.82
N ASN A 59 7.69 19.74 -11.28
CA ASN A 59 9.11 20.09 -11.26
C ASN A 59 9.87 19.48 -10.07
N ALA A 60 9.19 18.78 -9.16
CA ALA A 60 9.84 18.07 -8.06
C ALA A 60 10.50 16.78 -8.56
N ARG A 61 11.56 16.36 -7.87
CA ARG A 61 12.14 15.02 -8.07
C ARG A 61 11.17 13.97 -7.57
N ALA A 62 11.14 12.81 -8.20
CA ALA A 62 10.35 11.67 -7.76
C ALA A 62 11.25 10.64 -7.08
N VAL A 63 10.80 10.14 -5.93
CA VAL A 63 11.35 8.96 -5.28
C VAL A 63 10.71 7.74 -5.93
N ILE A 64 11.55 6.86 -6.45
CA ILE A 64 11.15 5.62 -7.11
C ILE A 64 11.58 4.47 -6.22
N SER A 65 10.63 3.64 -5.80
CA SER A 65 10.91 2.55 -4.86
C SER A 65 10.10 1.30 -5.17
N SER A 66 10.74 0.16 -5.05
CA SER A 66 10.11 -1.15 -5.17
C SER A 66 10.71 -2.12 -4.16
N LEU A 67 9.94 -3.12 -3.79
CA LEU A 67 10.37 -4.19 -2.93
C LEU A 67 11.52 -4.95 -3.61
N GLY A 68 12.60 -5.23 -2.87
CA GLY A 68 13.79 -5.90 -3.42
C GLY A 68 14.73 -5.03 -4.26
N TYR A 69 14.46 -3.73 -4.43
CA TYR A 69 15.28 -2.80 -5.20
C TYR A 69 15.82 -1.65 -4.37
N GLN A 70 16.95 -1.09 -4.79
CA GLN A 70 17.46 0.17 -4.26
C GLN A 70 16.54 1.30 -4.72
N SER A 71 16.11 2.14 -3.77
CA SER A 71 15.33 3.33 -4.11
C SER A 71 16.21 4.35 -4.82
N ASP A 72 15.65 5.02 -5.82
CA ASP A 72 16.31 6.10 -6.55
C ASP A 72 15.47 7.39 -6.47
N THR A 73 16.09 8.53 -6.73
CA THR A 73 15.43 9.83 -6.74
C THR A 73 15.82 10.62 -7.97
N LEU A 74 14.90 10.74 -8.91
CA LEU A 74 15.14 11.28 -10.24
C LEU A 74 14.25 12.47 -10.56
N GLN A 75 14.78 13.38 -11.39
CA GLN A 75 13.94 14.35 -12.10
C GLN A 75 13.33 13.65 -13.30
N LEU A 76 12.00 13.59 -13.34
CA LEU A 76 11.28 12.95 -14.44
C LEU A 76 11.13 13.90 -15.64
N SER A 77 11.21 13.35 -16.84
CA SER A 77 10.96 14.01 -18.12
C SER A 77 9.80 13.36 -18.86
N ASP A 78 9.44 13.85 -20.03
CA ASP A 78 8.50 13.14 -20.89
C ASP A 78 9.22 11.89 -21.45
N ASN A 79 8.57 10.72 -21.39
CA ASN A 79 9.11 9.42 -21.84
C ASN A 79 10.36 8.95 -21.06
N ASN A 80 10.13 8.46 -19.85
CA ASN A 80 11.20 7.93 -19.00
C ASN A 80 11.38 6.42 -19.18
N GLU A 81 12.62 5.97 -19.29
CA GLU A 81 13.01 4.59 -19.09
C GLU A 81 13.91 4.55 -17.84
N ILE A 82 13.41 3.95 -16.76
CA ILE A 82 14.05 3.96 -15.45
C ILE A 82 14.52 2.55 -15.13
N PHE A 83 15.76 2.42 -14.68
CA PHE A 83 16.36 1.14 -14.30
C PHE A 83 16.62 1.14 -12.80
N LEU A 84 15.99 0.22 -12.06
CA LEU A 84 16.27 0.01 -10.65
C LEU A 84 17.29 -1.10 -10.45
N SER A 85 18.26 -0.86 -9.58
CA SER A 85 19.24 -1.86 -9.18
C SER A 85 18.65 -2.75 -8.09
N PRO A 86 18.69 -4.09 -8.25
CA PRO A 86 18.32 -4.98 -7.17
C PRO A 86 19.14 -4.72 -5.90
N LYS A 87 18.50 -4.82 -4.73
CA LYS A 87 19.23 -4.82 -3.46
C LYS A 87 19.97 -6.15 -3.32
N ILE A 88 21.25 -6.06 -3.05
CA ILE A 88 22.00 -7.20 -2.56
C ILE A 88 21.64 -7.34 -1.07
N HIS A 89 20.91 -8.39 -0.72
CA HIS A 89 20.65 -8.73 0.66
C HIS A 89 21.74 -9.68 1.13
N GLU A 90 22.55 -9.25 2.08
CA GLU A 90 23.28 -10.20 2.91
C GLU A 90 22.20 -11.02 3.64
N ILE A 91 22.14 -12.29 3.32
CA ILE A 91 21.28 -13.23 4.06
C ILE A 91 21.90 -13.29 5.45
N ALA A 92 21.34 -12.52 6.41
CA ALA A 92 21.66 -12.75 7.80
C ALA A 92 21.43 -14.24 8.07
N GLU A 93 22.32 -14.84 8.86
CA GLU A 93 22.26 -16.25 9.23
C GLU A 93 20.83 -16.56 9.72
N VAL A 94 20.02 -17.13 8.84
CA VAL A 94 18.68 -17.54 9.17
C VAL A 94 18.86 -18.79 10.02
N ILE A 95 18.64 -18.67 11.32
CA ILE A 95 18.41 -19.86 12.16
C ILE A 95 17.17 -20.53 11.59
N VAL A 96 17.39 -21.54 10.77
CA VAL A 96 16.32 -22.31 10.12
C VAL A 96 15.64 -23.13 11.23
N GLN A 97 14.68 -22.51 11.90
CA GLN A 97 13.75 -23.27 12.73
C GLN A 97 12.90 -24.12 11.79
N LYS A 98 12.98 -25.43 11.95
CA LYS A 98 12.18 -26.35 11.14
C LYS A 98 10.71 -26.20 11.54
N ARG A 99 9.88 -25.70 10.63
CA ARG A 99 8.41 -25.66 10.80
C ARG A 99 7.90 -27.07 11.05
N LYS A 100 7.20 -27.28 12.15
CA LYS A 100 6.62 -28.58 12.55
C LYS A 100 5.17 -28.74 12.12
N ASN A 101 4.42 -27.62 12.06
CA ASN A 101 2.98 -27.58 11.73
C ASN A 101 2.13 -28.53 12.59
N THR A 102 2.55 -28.80 13.83
CA THR A 102 1.82 -29.71 14.74
C THR A 102 0.78 -28.98 15.58
N SER A 103 0.89 -27.68 15.71
CA SER A 103 -0.07 -26.82 16.42
C SER A 103 -0.20 -25.47 15.75
N GLN A 104 -1.35 -24.84 15.96
CA GLN A 104 -1.62 -23.50 15.44
C GLN A 104 -2.36 -22.65 16.46
N ILE A 105 -2.13 -21.35 16.38
CA ILE A 105 -2.87 -20.35 17.15
C ILE A 105 -3.45 -19.28 16.23
N ILE A 106 -4.41 -18.54 16.77
CA ILE A 106 -4.98 -17.36 16.12
C ILE A 106 -4.55 -16.13 16.91
N ALA A 107 -4.01 -15.14 16.21
CA ALA A 107 -3.66 -13.83 16.76
C ALA A 107 -4.40 -12.70 16.01
N GLY A 108 -4.82 -11.68 16.75
CA GLY A 108 -5.61 -10.58 16.20
C GLY A 108 -7.05 -10.96 15.87
N GLU A 109 -7.79 -9.96 15.41
CA GLU A 109 -9.21 -10.12 15.08
C GLU A 109 -9.63 -9.15 13.98
N TYR A 110 -10.80 -9.37 13.43
CA TYR A 110 -11.55 -8.40 12.64
C TYR A 110 -13.00 -8.36 13.14
N ARG A 111 -13.60 -7.16 13.08
CA ARG A 111 -14.99 -6.94 13.50
C ARG A 111 -15.75 -6.29 12.35
N ASP A 112 -17.05 -6.53 12.29
CA ASP A 112 -17.91 -5.81 11.37
C ASP A 112 -18.07 -4.38 11.89
N SER A 113 -17.64 -3.40 11.08
CA SER A 113 -17.69 -1.99 11.40
C SER A 113 -17.70 -1.13 10.13
N GLU A 114 -18.09 0.13 10.25
CA GLU A 114 -18.01 1.09 9.14
C GLU A 114 -16.62 1.75 9.01
N ILE A 115 -15.72 1.51 9.96
CA ILE A 115 -14.36 2.06 9.93
C ILE A 115 -13.58 1.46 8.76
N GLY A 116 -12.88 2.32 8.04
CA GLY A 116 -12.08 1.90 6.89
C GLY A 116 -10.86 2.77 6.68
N PHE A 117 -9.77 2.13 6.26
CA PHE A 117 -8.51 2.74 5.94
C PHE A 117 -8.34 2.77 4.42
N SER A 118 -8.30 3.96 3.86
CA SER A 118 -8.11 4.20 2.42
C SER A 118 -6.99 5.21 2.21
N ASN A 119 -6.47 5.31 0.99
CA ASN A 119 -5.36 6.23 0.70
C ASN A 119 -5.79 7.62 0.27
N GLY A 120 -7.08 7.85 -0.02
CA GLY A 120 -7.57 9.15 -0.49
C GLY A 120 -6.85 9.68 -1.76
N GLY A 121 -6.28 8.80 -2.58
CA GLY A 121 -5.49 9.17 -3.77
C GLY A 121 -4.01 9.44 -3.50
N ALA A 122 -3.54 9.26 -2.26
CA ALA A 122 -2.15 9.44 -1.88
C ALA A 122 -1.41 8.09 -1.79
N SER A 123 -0.14 8.06 -2.19
CA SER A 123 0.72 6.88 -1.99
C SER A 123 1.06 6.73 -0.51
N GLN A 124 0.53 5.68 0.10
CA GLN A 124 0.81 5.36 1.51
C GLN A 124 0.54 3.89 1.82
N ILE A 125 1.17 3.42 2.88
CA ILE A 125 0.95 2.10 3.45
C ILE A 125 0.28 2.29 4.81
N TRP A 126 -0.76 1.52 5.07
CA TRP A 126 -1.35 1.36 6.38
C TRP A 126 -0.76 0.12 7.03
N ALA A 127 -0.09 0.25 8.15
CA ALA A 127 0.54 -0.87 8.85
C ALA A 127 0.01 -1.03 10.27
N LYS A 128 -0.20 -2.28 10.69
CA LYS A 128 -0.55 -2.64 12.05
C LYS A 128 0.64 -3.31 12.72
N PHE A 129 0.96 -2.87 13.93
CA PHE A 129 1.94 -3.55 14.78
C PHE A 129 1.31 -4.77 15.46
N ILE A 130 1.97 -5.90 15.34
CA ILE A 130 1.65 -7.14 16.07
C ILE A 130 2.80 -7.42 17.03
N LYS A 131 2.52 -7.23 18.32
CA LYS A 131 3.48 -7.52 19.39
C LYS A 131 3.70 -9.02 19.50
N ASN A 132 4.96 -9.43 19.66
CA ASN A 132 5.28 -10.82 19.95
C ASN A 132 4.94 -11.14 21.41
N SER A 133 4.11 -12.16 21.62
CA SER A 133 3.74 -12.72 22.93
C SER A 133 4.42 -14.06 23.15
N GLU A 134 4.43 -14.55 24.39
CA GLU A 134 4.98 -15.88 24.70
C GLU A 134 4.30 -17.01 23.91
N GLU A 135 3.05 -16.82 23.53
CA GLU A 135 2.31 -17.77 22.71
C GLU A 135 2.73 -17.70 21.24
N ILE A 136 2.93 -16.49 20.71
CA ILE A 136 3.45 -16.25 19.35
C ILE A 136 4.88 -16.79 19.24
N LYS A 137 5.74 -16.61 20.25
CA LYS A 137 7.10 -17.18 20.27
C LYS A 137 7.13 -18.69 20.09
N LYS A 138 6.11 -19.39 20.58
CA LYS A 138 5.97 -20.85 20.40
C LYS A 138 5.41 -21.22 19.03
N HIS A 139 4.79 -20.25 18.32
CA HIS A 139 4.18 -20.41 16.99
C HIS A 139 4.67 -19.29 16.05
N PRO A 140 5.97 -19.17 15.78
CA PRO A 140 6.52 -18.00 15.13
C PRO A 140 6.21 -17.89 13.64
N PHE A 141 5.76 -18.96 12.98
CA PHE A 141 5.57 -18.99 11.55
C PHE A 141 4.20 -18.45 11.14
N LEU A 142 4.18 -17.39 10.36
CA LEU A 142 2.96 -16.83 9.79
C LEU A 142 2.47 -17.71 8.64
N ASN A 143 1.36 -18.39 8.85
CA ASN A 143 0.81 -19.33 7.89
C ASN A 143 -0.28 -18.68 7.01
N LYS A 144 -1.13 -17.86 7.62
CA LYS A 144 -2.25 -17.25 6.93
C LYS A 144 -2.60 -15.89 7.53
N ILE A 145 -3.00 -14.96 6.66
CA ILE A 145 -3.60 -13.68 7.05
C ILE A 145 -5.03 -13.59 6.51
N GLN A 146 -5.94 -13.08 7.35
CA GLN A 146 -7.31 -12.78 6.99
C GLN A 146 -7.64 -11.34 7.34
N PHE A 147 -8.36 -10.66 6.46
CA PHE A 147 -8.79 -9.27 6.62
C PHE A 147 -10.02 -8.99 5.76
N THR A 148 -10.75 -7.93 6.07
CA THR A 148 -11.93 -7.52 5.30
C THR A 148 -11.60 -6.29 4.45
N THR A 149 -12.06 -6.31 3.20
CA THR A 149 -11.98 -5.14 2.31
C THR A 149 -13.36 -4.71 1.83
N LYS A 150 -13.49 -3.43 1.51
CA LYS A 150 -14.62 -2.87 0.77
C LYS A 150 -14.08 -2.25 -0.52
N SER A 151 -14.61 -2.65 -1.66
CA SER A 151 -14.21 -2.08 -2.96
C SER A 151 -15.43 -1.72 -3.81
N ARG A 152 -15.35 -0.59 -4.50
CA ARG A 152 -16.36 -0.16 -5.49
C ARG A 152 -16.02 -0.59 -6.91
N VAL A 153 -14.77 -1.00 -7.14
CA VAL A 153 -14.31 -1.54 -8.43
C VAL A 153 -14.11 -3.05 -8.34
N LYS A 154 -14.19 -3.73 -9.48
CA LYS A 154 -13.90 -5.17 -9.57
C LYS A 154 -12.39 -5.38 -9.64
N ASN A 155 -11.91 -6.47 -9.03
CA ASN A 155 -10.53 -6.91 -9.13
C ASN A 155 -9.50 -5.84 -8.70
N ALA A 156 -9.88 -4.98 -7.74
CA ALA A 156 -8.93 -4.04 -7.15
C ALA A 156 -7.77 -4.80 -6.50
N LYS A 157 -6.57 -4.25 -6.59
CA LYS A 157 -5.34 -4.87 -6.11
C LYS A 157 -4.74 -4.10 -4.96
N LEU A 158 -4.20 -4.80 -4.00
CA LEU A 158 -3.36 -4.24 -2.93
C LEU A 158 -2.12 -5.12 -2.76
N LYS A 159 -1.06 -4.54 -2.20
CA LYS A 159 0.16 -5.27 -1.86
C LYS A 159 0.24 -5.45 -0.34
N LEU A 160 0.51 -6.68 0.08
CA LEU A 160 0.86 -6.97 1.48
C LEU A 160 2.36 -6.77 1.68
N ARG A 161 2.71 -6.13 2.80
CA ARG A 161 4.09 -5.86 3.21
C ARG A 161 4.29 -6.33 4.65
N PHE A 162 5.47 -6.82 4.94
CA PHE A 162 5.86 -7.30 6.27
C PHE A 162 7.17 -6.63 6.65
N PHE A 163 7.18 -5.91 7.79
CA PHE A 163 8.34 -5.14 8.21
C PHE A 163 8.79 -5.56 9.60
N SER A 164 10.10 -5.50 9.79
CA SER A 164 10.71 -5.60 11.12
C SER A 164 10.37 -4.38 11.99
N VAL A 165 10.74 -4.47 13.24
CA VAL A 165 10.74 -3.35 14.17
C VAL A 165 12.15 -2.81 14.25
N ASN A 166 12.35 -1.50 14.12
CA ASN A 166 13.67 -0.88 14.29
C ASN A 166 13.98 -0.59 15.78
N ASN A 167 15.18 -0.13 16.07
CA ASN A 167 15.64 0.14 17.43
C ASN A 167 14.83 1.21 18.19
N LEU A 168 14.02 2.00 17.50
CA LEU A 168 13.13 3.01 18.08
C LEU A 168 11.69 2.47 18.29
N GLY A 169 11.42 1.20 17.99
CA GLY A 169 10.08 0.62 18.02
C GLY A 169 9.21 1.01 16.83
N HIS A 170 9.78 1.63 15.79
CA HIS A 170 9.08 2.05 14.58
C HIS A 170 9.21 1.00 13.47
N VAL A 171 8.50 1.24 12.37
CA VAL A 171 8.57 0.37 11.19
C VAL A 171 10.00 0.34 10.65
N GLY A 172 10.55 -0.84 10.53
CA GLY A 172 11.90 -1.13 10.05
C GLY A 172 11.93 -1.53 8.58
N SER A 173 12.84 -2.46 8.24
CA SER A 173 13.03 -2.98 6.89
C SER A 173 11.99 -4.04 6.53
N ASP A 174 11.77 -4.26 5.24
CA ASP A 174 10.99 -5.40 4.76
C ASP A 174 11.62 -6.72 5.20
N LEU A 175 10.77 -7.66 5.62
CA LEU A 175 11.18 -9.00 6.05
C LEU A 175 11.19 -10.01 4.90
N ILE A 176 10.46 -9.71 3.84
CA ILE A 176 10.41 -10.55 2.62
C ILE A 176 10.50 -9.64 1.41
N PHE A 177 10.98 -10.18 0.31
CA PHE A 177 11.20 -9.45 -0.95
C PHE A 177 10.31 -9.94 -2.09
N ASP A 178 9.52 -10.99 -1.85
CA ASP A 178 8.49 -11.44 -2.76
C ASP A 178 7.29 -10.50 -2.72
N GLU A 179 6.77 -10.13 -3.88
CA GLU A 179 5.56 -9.32 -3.98
C GLU A 179 4.31 -10.17 -3.71
N ILE A 180 3.54 -9.80 -2.69
CA ILE A 180 2.27 -10.45 -2.38
C ILE A 180 1.13 -9.51 -2.79
N ILE A 181 0.63 -9.71 -4.00
CA ILE A 181 -0.50 -8.95 -4.55
C ILE A 181 -1.81 -9.69 -4.28
N VAL A 182 -2.75 -9.00 -3.65
CA VAL A 182 -4.07 -9.53 -3.36
C VAL A 182 -5.10 -8.85 -4.25
N THR A 183 -5.78 -9.64 -5.07
CA THR A 183 -6.92 -9.16 -5.88
C THR A 183 -8.21 -9.35 -5.09
N VAL A 184 -8.97 -8.28 -4.92
CA VAL A 184 -10.18 -8.27 -4.11
C VAL A 184 -11.45 -8.09 -4.95
N LYS A 185 -12.54 -8.70 -4.51
CA LYS A 185 -13.85 -8.59 -5.18
C LYS A 185 -14.51 -7.24 -4.88
N LYS A 186 -15.36 -6.77 -5.82
CA LYS A 186 -16.25 -5.63 -5.58
C LYS A 186 -17.25 -5.96 -4.46
N GLY A 187 -17.51 -5.00 -3.59
CA GLY A 187 -18.35 -5.16 -2.39
C GLY A 187 -17.50 -5.28 -1.13
N THR A 188 -18.12 -5.73 -0.04
CA THR A 188 -17.44 -6.01 1.22
C THR A 188 -17.19 -7.51 1.32
N HIS A 189 -15.91 -7.91 1.39
CA HIS A 189 -15.52 -9.31 1.40
C HIS A 189 -14.39 -9.58 2.39
N ARG A 190 -14.44 -10.74 3.02
CA ARG A 190 -13.31 -11.33 3.76
C ARG A 190 -12.34 -11.94 2.76
N ASN A 191 -11.07 -11.60 2.91
CA ASN A 191 -9.97 -12.13 2.13
C ASN A 191 -9.14 -13.04 3.02
N SER A 192 -8.60 -14.10 2.43
CA SER A 192 -7.72 -15.04 3.10
C SER A 192 -6.54 -15.31 2.19
N VAL A 193 -5.33 -15.03 2.67
CA VAL A 193 -4.09 -15.21 1.92
C VAL A 193 -3.24 -16.25 2.64
N ASN A 194 -2.89 -17.31 1.92
CA ASN A 194 -1.92 -18.31 2.40
C ASN A 194 -0.51 -17.72 2.27
N LEU A 195 0.25 -17.77 3.36
CA LEU A 195 1.60 -17.21 3.46
C LEU A 195 2.66 -18.28 3.74
N GLU A 196 2.26 -19.55 3.73
CA GLU A 196 3.12 -20.67 4.11
C GLU A 196 4.43 -20.73 3.27
N ASN A 197 4.31 -20.50 1.96
CA ASN A 197 5.44 -20.56 1.03
C ASN A 197 6.43 -19.40 1.19
N TYR A 198 6.06 -18.32 1.87
CA TYR A 198 6.93 -17.15 2.09
C TYR A 198 7.82 -17.28 3.31
N ASN A 199 7.63 -18.33 4.14
CA ASN A 199 8.43 -18.61 5.34
C ASN A 199 8.60 -17.41 6.29
N ILE A 200 7.56 -16.59 6.44
CA ILE A 200 7.60 -15.42 7.29
C ILE A 200 7.61 -15.86 8.75
N THR A 201 8.62 -15.42 9.49
CA THR A 201 8.74 -15.64 10.93
C THR A 201 8.55 -14.32 11.66
N ILE A 202 7.77 -14.33 12.74
CA ILE A 202 7.58 -13.14 13.58
C ILE A 202 8.82 -12.94 14.47
N PRO A 203 9.57 -11.83 14.31
CA PRO A 203 10.73 -11.51 15.15
C PRO A 203 10.37 -11.34 16.62
N ASN A 204 11.37 -11.40 17.52
CA ASN A 204 11.16 -11.23 18.97
C ASN A 204 10.53 -9.88 19.31
N GLU A 205 10.88 -8.83 18.58
CA GLU A 205 10.38 -7.47 18.76
C GLU A 205 8.94 -7.29 18.24
N GLY A 206 8.42 -8.27 17.50
CA GLY A 206 7.13 -8.19 16.80
C GLY A 206 7.28 -7.94 15.31
N ILE A 207 6.16 -7.69 14.65
CA ILE A 207 6.09 -7.49 13.20
C ILE A 207 5.11 -6.37 12.86
N PHE A 208 5.40 -5.60 11.83
CA PHE A 208 4.43 -4.72 11.19
C PHE A 208 3.87 -5.38 9.94
N ILE A 209 2.56 -5.42 9.83
CA ILE A 209 1.85 -5.93 8.65
C ILE A 209 1.21 -4.76 7.94
N GLY A 210 1.68 -4.49 6.72
CA GLY A 210 1.31 -3.35 5.90
C GLY A 210 0.38 -3.70 4.74
N PHE A 211 -0.54 -2.79 4.46
CA PHE A 211 -1.40 -2.79 3.29
C PHE A 211 -1.04 -1.57 2.44
N GLU A 212 -0.41 -1.82 1.32
CA GLU A 212 -0.07 -0.79 0.35
C GLU A 212 -1.17 -0.72 -0.71
N ASN A 213 -1.88 0.40 -0.74
CA ASN A 213 -2.85 0.68 -1.78
C ASN A 213 -2.12 1.09 -3.07
N LEU A 214 -2.38 0.39 -4.16
CA LEU A 214 -1.76 0.66 -5.45
C LEU A 214 -2.53 1.76 -6.19
N ILE A 215 -1.81 2.81 -6.60
CA ILE A 215 -2.33 3.90 -7.43
C ILE A 215 -2.17 3.49 -8.90
N ILE A 216 -3.07 2.65 -9.38
CA ILE A 216 -3.13 2.11 -10.74
C ILE A 216 -4.53 2.31 -11.30
N GLU A 217 -4.69 2.33 -12.63
CA GLU A 217 -5.98 2.60 -13.27
C GLU A 217 -7.06 1.58 -12.89
N GLU A 218 -6.69 0.30 -12.69
CA GLU A 218 -7.61 -0.77 -12.28
C GLU A 218 -8.23 -0.55 -10.89
N ASN A 219 -7.56 0.21 -10.04
CA ASN A 219 -8.02 0.54 -8.69
C ASN A 219 -8.81 1.85 -8.62
N LYS A 220 -8.79 2.64 -9.69
CA LYS A 220 -9.36 3.97 -9.73
C LYS A 220 -10.88 3.95 -9.61
N TYR A 221 -11.39 4.77 -8.70
CA TYR A 221 -12.81 5.02 -8.53
C TYR A 221 -13.09 6.51 -8.52
N GLU A 222 -13.86 6.95 -9.50
CA GLU A 222 -14.34 8.33 -9.59
C GLU A 222 -15.69 8.48 -8.89
N TYR A 223 -15.86 9.54 -8.13
CA TYR A 223 -17.11 9.83 -7.43
C TYR A 223 -17.42 11.33 -7.42
N ASN A 224 -18.69 11.64 -7.32
CA ASN A 224 -19.13 13.02 -7.14
C ASN A 224 -19.37 13.28 -5.66
N TYR A 225 -19.01 14.49 -5.21
CA TYR A 225 -19.31 14.98 -3.85
C TYR A 225 -19.72 16.44 -3.90
N SER A 226 -20.42 16.90 -2.87
CA SER A 226 -20.79 18.30 -2.68
C SER A 226 -20.14 18.81 -1.40
N ILE A 227 -19.75 20.06 -1.42
CA ILE A 227 -19.32 20.77 -0.21
C ILE A 227 -20.55 21.51 0.30
N GLU A 228 -20.80 21.46 1.60
CA GLU A 228 -21.91 22.17 2.24
C GLU A 228 -21.83 23.67 1.92
N GLY A 229 -22.97 24.25 1.46
CA GLY A 229 -23.02 25.62 0.98
C GLY A 229 -22.56 25.84 -0.47
N ASN A 230 -22.30 24.80 -1.25
CA ASN A 230 -21.95 24.89 -2.66
C ASN A 230 -22.77 23.90 -3.50
N ASP A 231 -23.61 24.41 -4.41
CA ASP A 231 -24.48 23.60 -5.29
C ASP A 231 -23.70 22.84 -6.39
N LYS A 232 -22.41 23.14 -6.58
CA LYS A 232 -21.59 22.48 -7.59
C LYS A 232 -21.16 21.08 -7.13
N LYS A 233 -21.50 20.09 -7.92
CA LYS A 233 -20.93 18.72 -7.76
C LYS A 233 -19.48 18.74 -8.19
N LEU A 234 -18.60 18.36 -7.28
CA LEU A 234 -17.18 18.19 -7.53
C LEU A 234 -16.89 16.72 -7.82
N LYS A 235 -15.86 16.48 -8.65
CA LYS A 235 -15.37 15.12 -8.91
C LYS A 235 -14.20 14.81 -7.98
N GLY A 236 -14.24 13.66 -7.34
CA GLY A 236 -13.15 13.10 -6.55
C GLY A 236 -12.66 11.80 -7.17
N ILE A 237 -11.39 11.51 -6.93
CA ILE A 237 -10.76 10.23 -7.30
C ILE A 237 -10.20 9.61 -6.03
N LYS A 238 -10.41 8.30 -5.88
CA LYS A 238 -9.71 7.49 -4.90
C LYS A 238 -9.33 6.15 -5.50
N TYR A 239 -8.40 5.46 -4.88
CA TYR A 239 -7.96 4.15 -5.32
C TYR A 239 -8.39 3.10 -4.32
N GLU A 240 -9.17 2.15 -4.80
CA GLU A 240 -9.66 1.01 -4.02
C GLU A 240 -8.57 -0.07 -3.87
N PRO A 241 -8.68 -0.97 -2.91
CA PRO A 241 -9.77 -1.12 -1.94
C PRO A 241 -9.57 -0.32 -0.66
N THR A 242 -10.61 -0.21 0.13
CA THR A 242 -10.55 0.23 1.53
C THR A 242 -10.38 -0.98 2.42
N ILE A 243 -9.44 -0.96 3.36
CA ILE A 243 -9.24 -2.00 4.37
C ILE A 243 -10.16 -1.69 5.54
N LYS A 244 -10.93 -2.67 6.00
CA LYS A 244 -11.83 -2.50 7.16
C LYS A 244 -11.04 -2.56 8.46
N GLY A 245 -11.47 -1.75 9.40
CA GLY A 245 -10.92 -1.70 10.76
C GLY A 245 -12.02 -1.70 11.80
N TYR A 246 -11.66 -1.45 13.04
CA TYR A 246 -12.60 -1.36 14.19
C TYR A 246 -12.01 -0.46 15.27
N GLU A 247 -12.85 -0.12 16.28
CA GLU A 247 -12.39 0.61 17.47
C GLU A 247 -11.60 -0.32 18.39
N SER A 248 -10.47 0.17 18.90
CA SER A 248 -9.51 -0.53 19.77
C SER A 248 -9.23 0.30 21.02
N ASP A 249 -8.59 -0.31 22.01
CA ASP A 249 -8.13 0.40 23.21
C ASP A 249 -6.72 0.99 23.04
N GLU A 250 -5.98 0.60 21.99
CA GLU A 250 -4.60 0.97 21.76
C GLU A 250 -4.38 1.64 20.39
N TYR A 251 -3.37 2.52 20.33
CA TYR A 251 -2.86 3.07 19.07
C TYR A 251 -1.76 2.14 18.54
N ASN A 252 -2.07 1.31 17.56
CA ASN A 252 -1.12 0.38 16.96
C ASN A 252 -1.09 0.41 15.44
N VAL A 253 -1.76 1.40 14.83
CA VAL A 253 -1.73 1.63 13.39
C VAL A 253 -0.71 2.71 13.03
N TRP A 254 0.05 2.44 12.00
CA TRP A 254 1.07 3.32 11.46
C TRP A 254 0.78 3.67 10.01
N THR A 255 1.21 4.83 9.60
CA THR A 255 1.25 5.22 8.19
C THR A 255 2.69 5.29 7.72
N ILE A 256 2.96 4.77 6.53
CA ILE A 256 4.27 4.92 5.88
C ILE A 256 4.05 5.76 4.62
N LYS A 257 4.71 6.91 4.56
CA LYS A 257 4.65 7.89 3.46
C LYS A 257 6.06 8.39 3.17
N ASN A 258 6.49 8.36 1.92
CA ASN A 258 7.84 8.82 1.53
C ASN A 258 8.95 8.21 2.42
N ASN A 259 8.88 6.90 2.66
CA ASN A 259 9.80 6.13 3.52
C ASN A 259 9.86 6.60 5.00
N LYS A 260 8.89 7.40 5.46
CA LYS A 260 8.76 7.80 6.87
C LYS A 260 7.55 7.12 7.48
N SER A 261 7.75 6.47 8.61
CA SER A 261 6.68 5.87 9.40
C SER A 261 6.23 6.80 10.52
N THR A 262 4.94 6.90 10.73
CA THR A 262 4.34 7.72 11.78
C THR A 262 3.17 6.97 12.41
N LEU A 263 3.10 6.98 13.75
CA LEU A 263 1.96 6.42 14.47
C LEU A 263 0.69 7.21 14.13
N PHE A 264 -0.36 6.50 13.77
CA PHE A 264 -1.64 7.09 13.40
C PHE A 264 -2.54 7.27 14.63
N ASN A 265 -2.62 8.51 15.13
CA ASN A 265 -3.33 8.86 16.36
C ASN A 265 -4.76 9.35 16.09
N ALA A 266 -5.47 8.75 15.14
CA ALA A 266 -6.84 9.15 14.85
C ALA A 266 -7.87 8.29 15.58
N LYS A 267 -9.00 8.93 15.86
CA LYS A 267 -10.23 8.32 16.35
C LYS A 267 -11.31 8.47 15.30
N HIS A 268 -12.28 7.56 15.30
CA HIS A 268 -13.40 7.64 14.37
C HIS A 268 -14.28 8.87 14.62
N LYS A 269 -14.50 9.19 15.90
CA LYS A 269 -15.22 10.38 16.39
C LYS A 269 -14.42 11.01 17.53
N LYS A 270 -14.71 12.28 17.88
CA LYS A 270 -13.98 13.03 18.91
C LYS A 270 -13.84 12.27 20.23
N ASP A 271 -14.88 11.60 20.68
CA ASP A 271 -14.93 10.88 21.96
C ASP A 271 -14.90 9.36 21.82
N SER A 272 -14.53 8.84 20.64
CA SER A 272 -14.42 7.40 20.39
C SER A 272 -13.03 6.88 20.76
N LYS A 273 -12.93 5.54 20.82
CA LYS A 273 -11.66 4.84 20.99
C LYS A 273 -10.72 5.03 19.79
N PRO A 274 -9.43 4.73 19.94
CA PRO A 274 -8.51 4.54 18.81
C PRO A 274 -9.10 3.59 17.77
N ILE A 275 -8.63 3.69 16.54
CA ILE A 275 -9.05 2.77 15.47
C ILE A 275 -7.87 1.95 14.99
N GLU A 276 -8.12 0.68 14.65
CA GLU A 276 -7.09 -0.22 14.14
C GLU A 276 -7.55 -1.06 12.95
N LEU A 277 -6.58 -1.60 12.21
CA LEU A 277 -6.80 -2.51 11.08
C LEU A 277 -7.32 -3.86 11.59
N GLY A 278 -8.39 -4.37 10.97
CA GLY A 278 -8.96 -5.68 11.25
C GLY A 278 -8.13 -6.78 10.58
N ILE A 279 -7.24 -7.41 11.34
CA ILE A 279 -6.34 -8.45 10.87
C ILE A 279 -6.44 -9.66 11.80
N LYS A 280 -6.58 -10.84 11.20
CA LYS A 280 -6.53 -12.14 11.92
C LYS A 280 -5.42 -12.99 11.29
N LEU A 281 -4.53 -13.46 12.12
CA LEU A 281 -3.37 -14.27 11.72
C LEU A 281 -3.59 -15.71 12.17
N THR A 282 -3.19 -16.66 11.34
CA THR A 282 -2.96 -18.05 11.74
C THR A 282 -1.46 -18.27 11.81
N LEU A 283 -0.99 -18.70 12.96
CA LEU A 283 0.43 -18.92 13.25
C LEU A 283 0.65 -20.41 13.60
N THR A 284 1.78 -20.95 13.20
CA THR A 284 2.16 -22.36 13.43
C THR A 284 3.55 -22.46 14.05
N ASN A 285 3.82 -23.65 14.65
CA ASN A 285 5.13 -24.00 15.22
C ASN A 285 6.04 -24.75 14.24
#